data_e5113fca6bd1c5d02ad77cbe037a7ad5
#
_entry.id   e5113fca6bd1c5d02ad77cbe037a7ad5
#
_cell.length_a   1.000
_cell.length_b   1.000
_cell.length_c   1.000
_cell.angle_alpha   90.00
_cell.angle_beta   90.00
_cell.angle_gamma   90.00
#
_symmetry.space_group_name_H-M   'P 1'
#
loop_
_entity.id
_entity.type
_entity.pdbx_description
1 polymer ?
#
loop_
_entity_poly.entity_id
_entity_poly.type
_entity_poly.pdbx_seq_one_letter_code
_entity_poly.pdbx_strand_id
1 'polypeptide(L)'
;MQKSLKKDHVTVIKIQSFIKTNPAGMTFVIAILLLVLTFILRPNSLNTNTFSSIILLTMLLSFAAAGQTLVLIGGGLDFTVGAVMSSAAVMTTFMMQGQDGKLLPVLGVVLLIGLVVGVINGISTVKIGLPAMIVTMAISNLVARAQYLFAADGKSLGYAGPSFIRSVSYKFGGIVPSIIFYAILIWGIMFYLLKRSVFGKQLYLVGDNKEAAKLSGIKVNKIIILSYIFSGLLSAFAGMLGAAYMTVVSAQVFDRYAFQSLIAVIVGGTALSGGVGTYTGSIAGAFLMVVLSNGLTALALPDPIKNISYGVIMILLLFAYNRTSAVRE
;
A
#
# COMPACT_ATOMS: atom_id res chain seq x y z
N MET A 1 -21.44 -41.96 14.35
CA MET A 1 -20.52 -41.66 13.24
C MET A 1 -21.13 -40.72 12.19
N GLN A 2 -22.36 -40.92 11.67
CA GLN A 2 -22.98 -40.04 10.65
C GLN A 2 -23.31 -38.59 11.13
N LYS A 3 -23.64 -38.36 12.42
CA LYS A 3 -23.91 -37.03 12.99
C LYS A 3 -22.65 -36.12 13.09
N SER A 4 -21.47 -36.72 13.30
CA SER A 4 -20.17 -36.06 13.33
C SER A 4 -19.78 -35.54 11.92
N LEU A 5 -19.87 -36.43 10.91
CA LEU A 5 -19.58 -36.08 9.52
C LEU A 5 -20.47 -34.93 8.93
N LYS A 6 -21.75 -34.91 9.36
CA LYS A 6 -22.67 -33.84 8.95
C LYS A 6 -22.35 -32.48 9.59
N LYS A 7 -21.82 -32.50 10.84
CA LYS A 7 -21.43 -31.30 11.57
C LYS A 7 -20.14 -30.71 10.99
N ASP A 8 -19.21 -31.57 10.60
CA ASP A 8 -17.94 -31.15 9.99
C ASP A 8 -18.18 -30.57 8.58
N HIS A 9 -19.07 -31.14 7.78
CA HIS A 9 -19.46 -30.61 6.47
C HIS A 9 -20.13 -29.24 6.56
N VAL A 10 -21.01 -29.02 7.54
CA VAL A 10 -21.68 -27.73 7.77
C VAL A 10 -20.69 -26.68 8.24
N THR A 11 -19.70 -27.07 9.08
CA THR A 11 -18.64 -26.17 9.54
C THR A 11 -17.72 -25.76 8.40
N VAL A 12 -17.31 -26.70 7.54
CA VAL A 12 -16.48 -26.44 6.36
C VAL A 12 -17.21 -25.52 5.37
N ILE A 13 -18.50 -25.73 5.11
CA ILE A 13 -19.30 -24.87 4.23
C ILE A 13 -19.43 -23.46 4.82
N LYS A 14 -19.64 -23.33 6.14
CA LYS A 14 -19.71 -22.01 6.81
C LYS A 14 -18.36 -21.27 6.76
N ILE A 15 -17.24 -21.98 6.94
CA ILE A 15 -15.91 -21.40 6.81
C ILE A 15 -15.65 -20.98 5.37
N GLN A 16 -15.96 -21.80 4.39
CA GLN A 16 -15.82 -21.47 2.97
C GLN A 16 -16.70 -20.29 2.55
N SER A 17 -17.93 -20.21 3.06
CA SER A 17 -18.82 -19.06 2.80
C SER A 17 -18.28 -17.77 3.46
N PHE A 18 -17.78 -17.86 4.70
CA PHE A 18 -17.15 -16.72 5.40
C PHE A 18 -15.91 -16.22 4.67
N ILE A 19 -15.06 -17.12 4.18
CA ILE A 19 -13.86 -16.80 3.37
C ILE A 19 -14.26 -16.03 2.09
N LYS A 20 -15.31 -16.49 1.40
CA LYS A 20 -15.79 -15.85 0.17
C LYS A 20 -16.49 -14.50 0.40
N THR A 21 -17.15 -14.33 1.56
CA THR A 21 -17.94 -13.12 1.86
C THR A 21 -17.13 -12.03 2.55
N ASN A 22 -15.99 -12.35 3.19
CA ASN A 22 -15.21 -11.36 3.94
C ASN A 22 -13.69 -11.56 3.79
N PRO A 23 -13.11 -11.25 2.60
CA PRO A 23 -11.68 -11.42 2.35
C PRO A 23 -10.81 -10.60 3.31
N ALA A 24 -11.24 -9.38 3.68
CA ALA A 24 -10.52 -8.53 4.63
C ALA A 24 -10.40 -9.19 6.01
N GLY A 25 -11.52 -9.75 6.53
CA GLY A 25 -11.53 -10.45 7.82
C GLY A 25 -10.61 -11.68 7.82
N MET A 26 -10.63 -12.44 6.73
CA MET A 26 -9.75 -13.61 6.57
C MET A 26 -8.27 -13.20 6.59
N THR A 27 -7.92 -12.15 5.86
CA THR A 27 -6.54 -11.63 5.82
C THR A 27 -6.06 -11.18 7.20
N PHE A 28 -6.92 -10.52 8.00
CA PHE A 28 -6.60 -10.16 9.39
C PHE A 28 -6.37 -11.41 10.25
N VAL A 29 -7.21 -12.43 10.13
CA VAL A 29 -7.05 -13.68 10.89
C VAL A 29 -5.71 -14.35 10.56
N ILE A 30 -5.37 -14.46 9.28
CA ILE A 30 -4.10 -15.03 8.83
C ILE A 30 -2.92 -14.21 9.38
N ALA A 31 -3.00 -12.88 9.35
CA ALA A 31 -1.95 -12.00 9.89
C ALA A 31 -1.75 -12.21 11.41
N ILE A 32 -2.85 -12.33 12.17
CA ILE A 32 -2.79 -12.58 13.61
C ILE A 32 -2.20 -13.96 13.90
N LEU A 33 -2.61 -14.99 13.14
CA LEU A 33 -2.04 -16.34 13.30
C LEU A 33 -0.54 -16.35 13.00
N LEU A 34 -0.11 -15.65 11.97
CA LEU A 34 1.31 -15.53 11.63
C LEU A 34 2.10 -14.76 12.70
N LEU A 35 1.50 -13.73 13.31
CA LEU A 35 2.08 -12.99 14.43
C LEU A 35 2.25 -13.89 15.65
N VAL A 36 1.24 -14.68 16.00
CA VAL A 36 1.28 -15.65 17.10
C VAL A 36 2.34 -16.74 16.81
N LEU A 37 2.40 -17.24 15.59
CA LEU A 37 3.42 -18.22 15.20
C LEU A 37 4.84 -17.64 15.34
N THR A 38 5.05 -16.40 14.92
CA THR A 38 6.34 -15.71 15.09
C THR A 38 6.71 -15.59 16.58
N PHE A 39 5.74 -15.29 17.45
CA PHE A 39 5.95 -15.25 18.89
C PHE A 39 6.33 -16.60 19.48
N ILE A 40 5.68 -17.70 19.05
CA ILE A 40 5.98 -19.06 19.52
C ILE A 40 7.40 -19.46 19.09
N LEU A 41 7.78 -19.18 17.84
CA LEU A 41 9.10 -19.54 17.30
C LEU A 41 10.24 -18.67 17.87
N ARG A 42 9.95 -17.42 18.22
CA ARG A 42 10.92 -16.43 18.70
C ARG A 42 10.29 -15.53 19.78
N PRO A 43 10.13 -16.01 21.01
CA PRO A 43 9.43 -15.28 22.10
C PRO A 43 10.01 -13.89 22.38
N ASN A 44 11.34 -13.72 22.26
CA ASN A 44 12.02 -12.44 22.49
C ASN A 44 11.90 -11.43 21.35
N SER A 45 11.34 -11.82 20.22
CA SER A 45 11.19 -10.93 19.04
C SER A 45 10.04 -9.94 19.16
N LEU A 46 9.04 -10.22 19.99
CA LEU A 46 7.87 -9.36 20.24
C LEU A 46 8.01 -8.60 21.56
N ASN A 47 8.77 -7.54 21.53
CA ASN A 47 8.79 -6.51 22.59
C ASN A 47 7.92 -5.31 22.20
N THR A 48 7.68 -4.40 23.14
CA THR A 48 6.88 -3.17 22.93
C THR A 48 7.35 -2.34 21.75
N ASN A 49 8.65 -2.29 21.50
CA ASN A 49 9.23 -1.54 20.38
C ASN A 49 8.91 -2.22 19.03
N THR A 50 9.04 -3.54 18.96
CA THR A 50 8.68 -4.31 17.75
C THR A 50 7.20 -4.17 17.44
N PHE A 51 6.33 -4.27 18.46
CA PHE A 51 4.90 -4.10 18.28
C PHE A 51 4.54 -2.71 17.75
N SER A 52 5.12 -1.66 18.35
CA SER A 52 4.97 -0.28 17.89
C SER A 52 5.45 -0.10 16.45
N SER A 53 6.58 -0.73 16.08
CA SER A 53 7.11 -0.68 14.71
C SER A 53 6.20 -1.41 13.71
N ILE A 54 5.61 -2.55 14.10
CA ILE A 54 4.62 -3.26 13.26
C ILE A 54 3.42 -2.35 12.97
N ILE A 55 2.87 -1.68 13.98
CA ILE A 55 1.76 -0.74 13.79
C ILE A 55 2.20 0.38 12.83
N LEU A 56 3.32 1.02 13.08
CA LEU A 56 3.80 2.16 12.30
C LEU A 56 4.05 1.77 10.83
N LEU A 57 4.77 0.69 10.59
CA LEU A 57 5.05 0.20 9.23
C LEU A 57 3.78 -0.25 8.51
N THR A 58 2.82 -0.84 9.23
CA THR A 58 1.50 -1.18 8.68
C THR A 58 0.78 0.07 8.22
N MET A 59 0.79 1.15 9.01
CA MET A 59 0.15 2.41 8.60
C MET A 59 0.84 3.01 7.37
N LEU A 60 2.18 3.05 7.33
CA LEU A 60 2.92 3.52 6.16
C LEU A 60 2.58 2.72 4.89
N LEU A 61 2.59 1.38 5.00
CA LEU A 61 2.26 0.51 3.87
C LEU A 61 0.77 0.65 3.48
N SER A 62 -0.13 0.87 4.45
CA SER A 62 -1.55 1.08 4.17
C SER A 62 -1.81 2.37 3.40
N PHE A 63 -1.03 3.45 3.66
CA PHE A 63 -1.15 4.70 2.89
C PHE A 63 -0.70 4.52 1.44
N ALA A 64 0.40 3.80 1.21
CA ALA A 64 0.82 3.39 -0.13
C ALA A 64 -0.23 2.51 -0.81
N ALA A 65 -0.77 1.54 -0.08
CA ALA A 65 -1.83 0.66 -0.54
C ALA A 65 -3.15 1.39 -0.81
N ALA A 66 -3.42 2.54 -0.18
CA ALA A 66 -4.59 3.36 -0.46
C ALA A 66 -4.60 3.86 -1.92
N GLY A 67 -3.47 4.41 -2.38
CA GLY A 67 -3.28 4.81 -3.77
C GLY A 67 -3.40 3.62 -4.73
N GLN A 68 -2.68 2.55 -4.43
CA GLN A 68 -2.72 1.31 -5.21
C GLN A 68 -4.13 0.72 -5.31
N THR A 69 -4.94 0.82 -4.24
CA THR A 69 -6.34 0.36 -4.24
C THR A 69 -7.17 1.11 -5.29
N LEU A 70 -7.03 2.43 -5.38
CA LEU A 70 -7.75 3.23 -6.38
C LEU A 70 -7.36 2.85 -7.80
N VAL A 71 -6.06 2.72 -8.07
CA VAL A 71 -5.56 2.35 -9.39
C VAL A 71 -6.01 0.95 -9.78
N LEU A 72 -5.92 0.00 -8.85
CA LEU A 72 -6.29 -1.40 -9.10
C LEU A 72 -7.80 -1.57 -9.31
N ILE A 73 -8.65 -0.90 -8.53
CA ILE A 73 -10.11 -0.89 -8.75
C ILE A 73 -10.42 -0.34 -10.15
N GLY A 74 -9.69 0.68 -10.65
CA GLY A 74 -9.81 1.21 -12.01
C GLY A 74 -9.26 0.30 -13.12
N GLY A 75 -8.73 -0.89 -12.78
CA GLY A 75 -8.13 -1.84 -13.73
C GLY A 75 -6.74 -1.43 -14.22
N GLY A 76 -5.98 -0.65 -13.42
CA GLY A 76 -4.60 -0.27 -13.66
C GLY A 76 -3.62 -0.87 -12.65
N LEU A 77 -2.32 -0.66 -12.88
CA LEU A 77 -1.22 -1.02 -11.98
C LEU A 77 -0.28 0.18 -11.83
N ASP A 78 0.17 0.46 -10.62
CA ASP A 78 1.08 1.57 -10.33
C ASP A 78 2.36 1.08 -9.65
N PHE A 79 3.44 0.95 -10.41
CA PHE A 79 4.76 0.60 -9.89
C PHE A 79 5.59 1.81 -9.45
N THR A 80 5.06 3.04 -9.58
CA THR A 80 5.78 4.24 -9.13
C THR A 80 5.67 4.49 -7.63
N VAL A 81 4.75 3.81 -6.93
CA VAL A 81 4.45 3.99 -5.50
C VAL A 81 5.73 4.05 -4.65
N GLY A 82 6.61 3.04 -4.76
CA GLY A 82 7.86 2.98 -3.99
C GLY A 82 8.84 4.09 -4.33
N ALA A 83 9.00 4.40 -5.61
CA ALA A 83 9.90 5.47 -6.07
C ALA A 83 9.40 6.85 -5.65
N VAL A 84 8.09 7.11 -5.70
CA VAL A 84 7.47 8.36 -5.22
C VAL A 84 7.62 8.48 -3.71
N MET A 85 7.38 7.41 -2.95
CA MET A 85 7.62 7.38 -1.49
C MET A 85 9.07 7.73 -1.16
N SER A 86 10.04 7.08 -1.83
CA SER A 86 11.46 7.32 -1.61
C SER A 86 11.86 8.76 -1.97
N SER A 87 11.38 9.28 -3.11
CA SER A 87 11.64 10.66 -3.52
C SER A 87 11.05 11.68 -2.55
N ALA A 88 9.83 11.44 -2.09
CA ALA A 88 9.19 12.28 -1.09
C ALA A 88 9.96 12.27 0.25
N ALA A 89 10.45 11.10 0.66
CA ALA A 89 11.23 10.97 1.89
C ALA A 89 12.59 11.69 1.80
N VAL A 90 13.33 11.49 0.69
CA VAL A 90 14.61 12.19 0.43
C VAL A 90 14.40 13.70 0.40
N MET A 91 13.38 14.18 -0.33
CA MET A 91 13.07 15.60 -0.42
C MET A 91 12.65 16.19 0.94
N THR A 92 11.91 15.43 1.74
CA THR A 92 11.52 15.85 3.10
C THR A 92 12.74 16.14 3.96
N THR A 93 13.67 15.19 4.06
CA THR A 93 14.87 15.35 4.89
C THR A 93 15.83 16.39 4.32
N PHE A 94 16.01 16.42 2.99
CA PHE A 94 16.81 17.41 2.29
C PHE A 94 16.34 18.85 2.54
N MET A 95 15.05 19.10 2.47
CA MET A 95 14.51 20.46 2.66
C MET A 95 14.38 20.85 4.13
N MET A 96 13.97 19.91 5.00
CA MET A 96 13.79 20.21 6.44
C MET A 96 15.09 20.51 7.15
N GLN A 97 16.16 19.73 6.91
CA GLN A 97 17.46 19.87 7.61
C GLN A 97 17.28 20.07 9.13
N GLY A 98 16.36 19.32 9.73
CA GLY A 98 16.05 19.40 11.16
C GLY A 98 15.18 20.59 11.59
N GLN A 99 14.68 21.40 10.68
CA GLN A 99 13.92 22.61 10.99
C GLN A 99 12.41 22.37 10.84
N ASP A 100 11.67 22.42 11.97
CA ASP A 100 10.21 22.21 11.96
C ASP A 100 9.44 23.31 11.19
N GLY A 101 9.97 24.53 11.16
CA GLY A 101 9.35 25.66 10.43
C GLY A 101 9.22 25.46 8.92
N LYS A 102 9.91 24.47 8.37
CA LYS A 102 9.85 24.13 6.94
C LYS A 102 8.76 23.08 6.59
N LEU A 103 7.98 22.60 7.55
CA LEU A 103 7.00 21.52 7.35
C LEU A 103 6.00 21.83 6.23
N LEU A 104 5.40 23.02 6.23
CA LEU A 104 4.40 23.41 5.21
C LEU A 104 4.99 23.53 3.80
N PRO A 105 6.10 24.25 3.54
CA PRO A 105 6.70 24.25 2.21
C PRO A 105 7.15 22.85 1.76
N VAL A 106 7.67 22.02 2.66
CA VAL A 106 8.02 20.63 2.34
C VAL A 106 6.80 19.81 1.93
N LEU A 107 5.69 19.93 2.66
CA LEU A 107 4.43 19.26 2.31
C LEU A 107 3.97 19.69 0.90
N GLY A 108 4.05 20.97 0.56
CA GLY A 108 3.71 21.47 -0.77
C GLY A 108 4.54 20.84 -1.87
N VAL A 109 5.88 20.80 -1.71
CA VAL A 109 6.81 20.22 -2.69
C VAL A 109 6.61 18.71 -2.82
N VAL A 110 6.46 17.99 -1.72
CA VAL A 110 6.25 16.54 -1.70
C VAL A 110 4.94 16.18 -2.40
N LEU A 111 3.85 16.88 -2.12
CA LEU A 111 2.58 16.66 -2.81
C LEU A 111 2.66 17.02 -4.30
N LEU A 112 3.43 18.05 -4.67
CA LEU A 112 3.68 18.39 -6.07
C LEU A 112 4.41 17.26 -6.81
N ILE A 113 5.42 16.62 -6.19
CA ILE A 113 6.10 15.44 -6.76
C ILE A 113 5.07 14.34 -7.04
N GLY A 114 4.25 13.99 -6.04
CA GLY A 114 3.21 12.98 -6.20
C GLY A 114 2.19 13.32 -7.28
N LEU A 115 1.74 14.58 -7.34
CA LEU A 115 0.82 15.09 -8.35
C LEU A 115 1.41 14.95 -9.75
N VAL A 116 2.63 15.43 -9.96
CA VAL A 116 3.31 15.40 -11.29
C VAL A 116 3.47 13.97 -11.76
N VAL A 117 3.98 13.07 -10.92
CA VAL A 117 4.15 11.65 -11.29
C VAL A 117 2.80 11.00 -11.56
N GLY A 118 1.78 11.25 -10.74
CA GLY A 118 0.43 10.73 -10.94
C GLY A 118 -0.21 11.22 -12.24
N VAL A 119 -0.05 12.51 -12.59
CA VAL A 119 -0.52 13.07 -13.86
C VAL A 119 0.19 12.42 -15.05
N ILE A 120 1.52 12.28 -14.99
CA ILE A 120 2.30 11.66 -16.07
C ILE A 120 1.85 10.20 -16.24
N ASN A 121 1.75 9.40 -15.17
CA ASN A 121 1.28 8.03 -15.21
C ASN A 121 -0.12 7.93 -15.84
N GLY A 122 -1.06 8.73 -15.34
CA GLY A 122 -2.44 8.72 -15.79
C GLY A 122 -2.59 9.12 -17.27
N ILE A 123 -1.93 10.19 -17.68
CA ILE A 123 -1.98 10.66 -19.07
C ILE A 123 -1.29 9.64 -20.01
N SER A 124 -0.12 9.14 -19.64
CA SER A 124 0.62 8.19 -20.47
C SER A 124 -0.16 6.87 -20.65
N THR A 125 -0.76 6.35 -19.58
CA THR A 125 -1.57 5.13 -19.65
C THR A 125 -2.79 5.30 -20.57
N VAL A 126 -3.46 6.47 -20.49
CA VAL A 126 -4.72 6.70 -21.22
C VAL A 126 -4.49 7.13 -22.67
N LYS A 127 -3.52 8.04 -22.90
CA LYS A 127 -3.32 8.64 -24.25
C LYS A 127 -2.37 7.85 -25.12
N ILE A 128 -1.31 7.26 -24.56
CA ILE A 128 -0.32 6.49 -25.33
C ILE A 128 -0.84 5.07 -25.60
N GLY A 129 -1.78 4.56 -24.78
CA GLY A 129 -2.38 3.23 -24.96
C GLY A 129 -1.43 2.08 -24.60
N LEU A 130 -0.32 2.37 -23.91
CA LEU A 130 0.60 1.35 -23.43
C LEU A 130 0.04 0.67 -22.16
N PRO A 131 0.38 -0.62 -21.95
CA PRO A 131 0.04 -1.28 -20.70
C PRO A 131 0.54 -0.48 -19.49
N ALA A 132 -0.34 -0.24 -18.52
CA ALA A 132 -0.06 0.57 -17.33
C ALA A 132 1.23 0.13 -16.62
N MET A 133 1.47 -1.18 -16.54
CA MET A 133 2.68 -1.75 -15.94
C MET A 133 3.96 -1.23 -16.59
N ILE A 134 4.01 -1.19 -17.93
CA ILE A 134 5.20 -0.74 -18.67
C ILE A 134 5.45 0.75 -18.42
N VAL A 135 4.40 1.57 -18.51
CA VAL A 135 4.48 3.01 -18.25
C VAL A 135 4.97 3.29 -16.85
N THR A 136 4.31 2.71 -15.84
CA THR A 136 4.62 3.02 -14.43
C THR A 136 5.99 2.47 -14.01
N MET A 137 6.45 1.32 -14.56
CA MET A 137 7.81 0.83 -14.32
C MET A 137 8.88 1.74 -14.94
N ALA A 138 8.66 2.24 -16.16
CA ALA A 138 9.58 3.18 -16.80
C ALA A 138 9.69 4.48 -16.00
N ILE A 139 8.55 5.07 -15.60
CA ILE A 139 8.50 6.30 -14.81
C ILE A 139 9.09 6.06 -13.41
N SER A 140 8.84 4.90 -12.80
CA SER A 140 9.44 4.51 -11.52
C SER A 140 10.97 4.58 -11.56
N ASN A 141 11.58 4.03 -12.62
CA ASN A 141 13.04 4.08 -12.79
C ASN A 141 13.56 5.51 -12.95
N LEU A 142 12.87 6.37 -13.69
CA LEU A 142 13.25 7.79 -13.82
C LEU A 142 13.18 8.51 -12.48
N VAL A 143 12.08 8.35 -11.74
CA VAL A 143 11.87 8.96 -10.42
C VAL A 143 12.90 8.43 -9.41
N ALA A 144 13.20 7.13 -9.43
CA ALA A 144 14.20 6.51 -8.56
C ALA A 144 15.61 7.07 -8.80
N ARG A 145 15.97 7.40 -10.06
CA ARG A 145 17.28 8.01 -10.36
C ARG A 145 17.33 9.50 -10.02
N ALA A 146 16.23 10.22 -10.17
CA ALA A 146 16.17 11.64 -9.82
C ALA A 146 16.47 11.90 -8.33
N GLN A 147 16.26 10.94 -7.45
CA GLN A 147 16.55 11.06 -6.02
C GLN A 147 18.04 11.36 -5.74
N TYR A 148 18.94 10.83 -6.57
CA TYR A 148 20.39 11.01 -6.39
C TYR A 148 20.87 12.46 -6.62
N LEU A 149 20.02 13.31 -7.21
CA LEU A 149 20.29 14.76 -7.30
C LEU A 149 20.23 15.45 -5.92
N PHE A 150 19.55 14.84 -4.96
CA PHE A 150 19.32 15.36 -3.61
C PHE A 150 19.90 14.46 -2.51
N ALA A 151 20.76 13.51 -2.89
CA ALA A 151 21.39 12.56 -1.99
C ALA A 151 22.87 12.37 -2.37
N ALA A 152 23.77 12.59 -1.42
CA ALA A 152 25.20 12.29 -1.60
C ALA A 152 25.47 10.84 -1.18
N ASP A 153 26.20 10.09 -2.00
CA ASP A 153 26.50 8.67 -1.77
C ASP A 153 25.24 7.82 -1.43
N GLY A 154 24.09 8.19 -2.03
CA GLY A 154 22.82 7.53 -1.79
C GLY A 154 22.14 7.87 -0.45
N LYS A 155 22.68 8.77 0.35
CA LYS A 155 22.07 9.24 1.61
C LYS A 155 21.57 10.68 1.45
N SER A 156 20.40 10.97 2.00
CA SER A 156 19.87 12.34 2.05
C SER A 156 20.81 13.25 2.86
N LEU A 157 20.98 14.49 2.37
CA LEU A 157 21.84 15.52 2.99
C LEU A 157 21.21 16.19 4.22
N GLY A 158 20.13 15.65 4.78
CA GLY A 158 19.45 16.24 5.91
C GLY A 158 18.66 15.22 6.73
N TYR A 159 17.89 15.71 7.68
CA TYR A 159 17.05 14.92 8.57
C TYR A 159 15.72 15.61 8.84
N ALA A 160 14.71 14.85 9.26
CA ALA A 160 13.39 15.37 9.56
C ALA A 160 13.40 16.26 10.82
N GLY A 161 12.51 17.22 10.92
CA GLY A 161 12.38 18.11 12.08
C GLY A 161 11.92 17.35 13.33
N PRO A 162 12.41 17.71 14.54
CA PRO A 162 12.10 16.99 15.78
C PRO A 162 10.60 16.92 16.12
N SER A 163 9.85 18.01 15.93
CA SER A 163 8.41 18.01 16.17
C SER A 163 7.67 17.16 15.15
N PHE A 164 8.12 17.14 13.89
CA PHE A 164 7.56 16.28 12.87
C PHE A 164 7.83 14.80 13.17
N ILE A 165 9.06 14.44 13.58
CA ILE A 165 9.38 13.09 14.05
C ILE A 165 8.46 12.68 15.20
N ARG A 166 8.29 13.56 16.18
CA ARG A 166 7.42 13.32 17.34
C ARG A 166 5.95 13.13 16.93
N SER A 167 5.47 13.91 15.95
CA SER A 167 4.08 13.80 15.45
C SER A 167 3.76 12.46 14.81
N VAL A 168 4.75 11.72 14.33
CA VAL A 168 4.60 10.41 13.68
C VAL A 168 4.93 9.25 14.63
N SER A 169 6.00 9.41 15.43
CA SER A 169 6.63 8.31 16.16
C SER A 169 6.39 8.35 17.67
N TYR A 170 5.71 9.36 18.21
CA TYR A 170 5.38 9.41 19.65
C TYR A 170 4.50 8.22 20.04
N LYS A 171 4.84 7.56 21.15
CA LYS A 171 4.18 6.33 21.59
C LYS A 171 3.26 6.60 22.77
N PHE A 172 1.96 6.58 22.55
CA PHE A 172 0.96 6.62 23.61
C PHE A 172 0.99 5.30 24.39
N GLY A 173 1.11 5.39 25.73
CA GLY A 173 1.26 4.21 26.58
C GLY A 173 2.48 3.35 26.25
N GLY A 174 3.48 3.92 25.57
CA GLY A 174 4.71 3.20 25.16
C GLY A 174 4.54 2.25 23.98
N ILE A 175 3.33 2.08 23.43
CA ILE A 175 3.02 1.06 22.41
C ILE A 175 2.44 1.67 21.14
N VAL A 176 1.44 2.53 21.24
CA VAL A 176 0.66 3.01 20.09
C VAL A 176 1.32 4.26 19.47
N PRO A 177 1.90 4.20 18.27
CA PRO A 177 2.52 5.36 17.64
C PRO A 177 1.48 6.36 17.15
N SER A 178 1.82 7.65 17.22
CA SER A 178 0.94 8.77 16.84
C SER A 178 0.55 8.78 15.35
N ILE A 179 1.23 8.05 14.49
CA ILE A 179 0.84 7.85 13.08
C ILE A 179 -0.61 7.35 12.93
N ILE A 180 -1.20 6.76 13.96
CA ILE A 180 -2.58 6.26 13.93
C ILE A 180 -3.58 7.38 13.65
N PHE A 181 -3.31 8.62 14.06
CA PHE A 181 -4.19 9.77 13.74
C PHE A 181 -4.21 10.07 12.24
N TYR A 182 -3.04 9.99 11.58
CA TYR A 182 -2.95 10.10 10.12
C TYR A 182 -3.68 8.94 9.44
N ALA A 183 -3.60 7.73 10.02
CA ALA A 183 -4.29 6.56 9.50
C ALA A 183 -5.82 6.70 9.56
N ILE A 184 -6.35 7.22 10.66
CA ILE A 184 -7.79 7.49 10.80
C ILE A 184 -8.24 8.54 9.77
N LEU A 185 -7.45 9.60 9.57
CA LEU A 185 -7.73 10.62 8.56
C LEU A 185 -7.77 10.01 7.14
N ILE A 186 -6.73 9.27 6.75
CA ILE A 186 -6.65 8.64 5.43
C ILE A 186 -7.77 7.59 5.26
N TRP A 187 -8.08 6.82 6.30
CA TRP A 187 -9.20 5.88 6.26
C TRP A 187 -10.53 6.59 6.02
N GLY A 188 -10.78 7.71 6.69
CA GLY A 188 -11.98 8.53 6.49
C GLY A 188 -12.06 9.09 5.08
N ILE A 189 -10.95 9.61 4.53
CA ILE A 189 -10.84 10.10 3.15
C ILE A 189 -11.14 8.96 2.17
N MET A 190 -10.52 7.81 2.32
CA MET A 190 -10.70 6.67 1.43
C MET A 190 -12.12 6.09 1.51
N PHE A 191 -12.71 6.05 2.73
CA PHE A 191 -14.10 5.66 2.91
C PHE A 191 -15.05 6.60 2.14
N TYR A 192 -14.85 7.92 2.29
CA TYR A 192 -15.64 8.91 1.57
C TYR A 192 -15.45 8.79 0.05
N LEU A 193 -14.19 8.73 -0.41
CA LEU A 193 -13.85 8.62 -1.84
C LEU A 193 -14.48 7.37 -2.47
N LEU A 194 -14.35 6.20 -1.86
CA LEU A 194 -14.80 4.96 -2.46
C LEU A 194 -16.31 4.74 -2.31
N LYS A 195 -16.91 5.08 -1.15
CA LYS A 195 -18.31 4.72 -0.86
C LYS A 195 -19.30 5.85 -1.07
N ARG A 196 -18.89 7.12 -0.94
CA ARG A 196 -19.80 8.27 -0.96
C ARG A 196 -19.64 9.15 -2.18
N SER A 197 -18.43 9.28 -2.72
CA SER A 197 -18.18 10.19 -3.84
C SER A 197 -18.68 9.64 -5.18
N VAL A 198 -18.96 10.55 -6.11
CA VAL A 198 -19.27 10.21 -7.51
C VAL A 198 -18.06 9.56 -8.18
N PHE A 199 -16.85 10.04 -7.86
CA PHE A 199 -15.59 9.45 -8.35
C PHE A 199 -15.49 7.96 -8.02
N GLY A 200 -15.71 7.57 -6.75
CA GLY A 200 -15.62 6.18 -6.34
C GLY A 200 -16.63 5.28 -7.07
N LYS A 201 -17.89 5.72 -7.16
CA LYS A 201 -18.93 4.98 -7.90
C LYS A 201 -18.54 4.78 -9.36
N GLN A 202 -18.06 5.83 -10.03
CA GLN A 202 -17.60 5.76 -11.42
C GLN A 202 -16.35 4.90 -11.57
N LEU A 203 -15.42 4.92 -10.56
CA LEU A 203 -14.21 4.12 -10.57
C LEU A 203 -14.52 2.61 -10.58
N TYR A 204 -15.46 2.15 -9.77
CA TYR A 204 -15.92 0.75 -9.77
C TYR A 204 -16.52 0.35 -11.12
N LEU A 205 -17.37 1.20 -11.71
CA LEU A 205 -17.98 0.95 -13.02
C LEU A 205 -16.94 0.91 -14.14
N VAL A 206 -15.98 1.82 -14.11
CA VAL A 206 -14.87 1.83 -15.09
C VAL A 206 -14.01 0.58 -14.99
N GLY A 207 -13.75 0.12 -13.77
CA GLY A 207 -12.95 -1.08 -13.53
C GLY A 207 -13.68 -2.37 -13.91
N ASP A 208 -14.99 -2.41 -13.74
CA ASP A 208 -15.82 -3.57 -14.11
C ASP A 208 -15.91 -3.73 -15.63
N ASN A 209 -16.30 -2.65 -16.33
CA ASN A 209 -16.35 -2.64 -17.80
C ASN A 209 -16.20 -1.22 -18.37
N LYS A 210 -15.04 -0.95 -18.96
CA LYS A 210 -14.72 0.37 -19.52
C LYS A 210 -15.65 0.79 -20.66
N GLU A 211 -16.06 -0.12 -21.52
CA GLU A 211 -16.96 0.18 -22.66
C GLU A 211 -18.37 0.47 -22.17
N ALA A 212 -18.90 -0.34 -21.25
CA ALA A 212 -20.23 -0.09 -20.67
C ALA A 212 -20.26 1.24 -19.90
N ALA A 213 -19.19 1.54 -19.15
CA ALA A 213 -19.06 2.82 -18.44
C ALA A 213 -19.03 4.01 -19.42
N LYS A 214 -18.35 3.89 -20.56
CA LYS A 214 -18.31 4.91 -21.61
C LYS A 214 -19.69 5.12 -22.24
N LEU A 215 -20.39 4.03 -22.56
CA LEU A 215 -21.76 4.09 -23.09
C LEU A 215 -22.74 4.72 -22.10
N SER A 216 -22.49 4.58 -20.81
CA SER A 216 -23.25 5.25 -19.72
C SER A 216 -22.87 6.74 -19.52
N GLY A 217 -22.05 7.33 -20.41
CA GLY A 217 -21.64 8.74 -20.34
C GLY A 217 -20.52 9.04 -19.35
N ILE A 218 -19.87 8.03 -18.75
CA ILE A 218 -18.75 8.24 -17.82
C ILE A 218 -17.50 8.63 -18.62
N LYS A 219 -16.81 9.69 -18.16
CA LYS A 219 -15.54 10.11 -18.73
C LYS A 219 -14.39 9.20 -18.25
N VAL A 220 -14.32 7.95 -18.79
CA VAL A 220 -13.40 6.88 -18.38
C VAL A 220 -11.97 7.40 -18.22
N ASN A 221 -11.45 8.13 -19.21
CA ASN A 221 -10.08 8.68 -19.19
C ASN A 221 -9.83 9.58 -17.98
N LYS A 222 -10.80 10.43 -17.62
CA LYS A 222 -10.70 11.33 -16.45
C LYS A 222 -10.63 10.52 -15.15
N ILE A 223 -11.45 9.48 -15.03
CA ILE A 223 -11.47 8.62 -13.84
C ILE A 223 -10.15 7.88 -13.64
N ILE A 224 -9.60 7.32 -14.72
CA ILE A 224 -8.29 6.65 -14.69
C ILE A 224 -7.18 7.63 -14.32
N ILE A 225 -7.12 8.82 -14.95
CA ILE A 225 -6.11 9.83 -14.62
C ILE A 225 -6.20 10.24 -13.14
N LEU A 226 -7.41 10.48 -12.64
CA LEU A 226 -7.61 10.83 -11.23
C LEU A 226 -7.16 9.74 -10.28
N SER A 227 -7.34 8.45 -10.61
CA SER A 227 -6.87 7.35 -9.77
C SER A 227 -5.34 7.35 -9.61
N TYR A 228 -4.59 7.61 -10.69
CA TYR A 228 -3.13 7.76 -10.63
C TYR A 228 -2.69 9.03 -9.88
N ILE A 229 -3.41 10.15 -10.03
CA ILE A 229 -3.13 11.38 -9.27
C ILE A 229 -3.27 11.11 -7.78
N PHE A 230 -4.37 10.48 -7.35
CA PHE A 230 -4.56 10.11 -5.93
C PHE A 230 -3.50 9.12 -5.46
N SER A 231 -3.10 8.15 -6.30
CA SER A 231 -2.01 7.22 -5.98
C SER A 231 -0.69 7.95 -5.72
N GLY A 232 -0.31 8.86 -6.62
CA GLY A 232 0.90 9.66 -6.46
C GLY A 232 0.88 10.53 -5.19
N LEU A 233 -0.24 11.23 -4.92
CA LEU A 233 -0.40 12.08 -3.74
C LEU A 233 -0.30 11.26 -2.43
N LEU A 234 -1.00 10.12 -2.35
CA LEU A 234 -0.97 9.24 -1.18
C LEU A 234 0.39 8.60 -0.97
N SER A 235 1.07 8.20 -2.05
CA SER A 235 2.44 7.67 -2.00
C SER A 235 3.45 8.72 -1.54
N ALA A 236 3.35 9.95 -2.04
CA ALA A 236 4.21 11.05 -1.62
C ALA A 236 3.99 11.39 -0.14
N PHE A 237 2.74 11.45 0.31
CA PHE A 237 2.40 11.66 1.72
C PHE A 237 2.94 10.53 2.61
N ALA A 238 2.79 9.25 2.19
CA ALA A 238 3.35 8.11 2.90
C ALA A 238 4.88 8.20 3.01
N GLY A 239 5.56 8.61 1.95
CA GLY A 239 7.01 8.81 1.94
C GLY A 239 7.46 9.92 2.89
N MET A 240 6.74 11.04 2.95
CA MET A 240 6.98 12.11 3.90
C MET A 240 6.88 11.62 5.35
N LEU A 241 5.83 10.88 5.70
CA LEU A 241 5.68 10.28 7.03
C LEU A 241 6.78 9.22 7.30
N GLY A 242 7.18 8.47 6.27
CA GLY A 242 8.29 7.52 6.34
C GLY A 242 9.63 8.19 6.67
N ALA A 243 9.87 9.40 6.16
CA ALA A 243 11.05 10.21 6.51
C ALA A 243 11.08 10.58 8.00
N ALA A 244 9.93 10.93 8.58
CA ALA A 244 9.83 11.20 10.01
C ALA A 244 10.11 9.95 10.88
N TYR A 245 9.75 8.76 10.39
CA TYR A 245 10.07 7.51 11.08
C TYR A 245 11.55 7.14 11.00
N MET A 246 12.17 7.28 9.82
CA MET A 246 13.56 6.88 9.60
C MET A 246 14.58 7.92 10.06
N THR A 247 14.17 9.20 10.20
CA THR A 247 15.00 10.34 10.56
C THR A 247 16.05 10.68 9.51
N VAL A 248 16.86 9.72 9.08
CA VAL A 248 17.82 9.79 7.98
C VAL A 248 17.37 8.81 6.90
N VAL A 249 17.34 9.28 5.66
CA VAL A 249 16.77 8.53 4.53
C VAL A 249 17.86 8.21 3.51
N SER A 250 17.85 6.98 3.00
CA SER A 250 18.64 6.61 1.81
C SER A 250 17.77 6.69 0.55
N ALA A 251 18.41 6.96 -0.59
CA ALA A 251 17.74 6.83 -1.88
C ALA A 251 17.17 5.41 -2.05
N GLN A 252 16.03 5.31 -2.68
CA GLN A 252 15.35 4.04 -2.99
C GLN A 252 14.92 3.21 -1.75
N VAL A 253 14.89 3.79 -0.56
CA VAL A 253 14.59 3.10 0.71
C VAL A 253 13.21 2.43 0.71
N PHE A 254 12.25 2.99 -0.01
CA PHE A 254 10.87 2.48 -0.11
C PHE A 254 10.58 1.77 -1.44
N ASP A 255 11.57 1.48 -2.30
CA ASP A 255 11.33 0.89 -3.62
C ASP A 255 10.56 -0.44 -3.54
N ARG A 256 10.85 -1.24 -2.51
CA ARG A 256 10.11 -2.49 -2.23
C ARG A 256 8.61 -2.29 -2.01
N TYR A 257 8.17 -1.08 -1.62
CA TYR A 257 6.76 -0.78 -1.37
C TYR A 257 5.90 -0.83 -2.65
N ALA A 258 6.51 -0.71 -3.83
CA ALA A 258 5.81 -0.90 -5.10
C ALA A 258 5.14 -2.29 -5.18
N PHE A 259 5.90 -3.34 -4.89
CA PHE A 259 5.38 -4.71 -4.86
C PHE A 259 4.60 -5.02 -3.59
N GLN A 260 5.07 -4.57 -2.42
CA GLN A 260 4.39 -4.86 -1.16
C GLN A 260 3.00 -4.24 -1.08
N SER A 261 2.80 -3.01 -1.59
CA SER A 261 1.48 -2.37 -1.64
C SER A 261 0.55 -3.10 -2.61
N LEU A 262 1.05 -3.54 -3.76
CA LEU A 262 0.27 -4.31 -4.73
C LEU A 262 -0.18 -5.65 -4.13
N ILE A 263 0.74 -6.41 -3.53
CA ILE A 263 0.41 -7.67 -2.85
C ILE A 263 -0.60 -7.44 -1.73
N ALA A 264 -0.40 -6.40 -0.90
CA ALA A 264 -1.31 -6.06 0.18
C ALA A 264 -2.73 -5.80 -0.31
N VAL A 265 -2.88 -5.08 -1.42
CA VAL A 265 -4.18 -4.75 -2.02
C VAL A 265 -4.86 -6.01 -2.58
N ILE A 266 -4.12 -6.89 -3.24
CA ILE A 266 -4.64 -8.14 -3.83
C ILE A 266 -5.05 -9.12 -2.73
N VAL A 267 -4.18 -9.36 -1.73
CA VAL A 267 -4.47 -10.23 -0.59
C VAL A 267 -5.65 -9.69 0.22
N GLY A 268 -5.79 -8.36 0.27
CA GLY A 268 -6.92 -7.69 0.89
C GLY A 268 -8.25 -7.86 0.14
N GLY A 269 -8.25 -8.53 -1.02
CA GLY A 269 -9.46 -8.88 -1.79
C GLY A 269 -9.82 -7.90 -2.89
N THR A 270 -8.88 -7.05 -3.33
CA THR A 270 -9.08 -6.22 -4.53
C THR A 270 -8.74 -7.03 -5.79
N ALA A 271 -9.66 -7.03 -6.74
CA ALA A 271 -9.51 -7.79 -7.99
C ALA A 271 -8.48 -7.15 -8.92
N LEU A 272 -7.58 -7.98 -9.49
CA LEU A 272 -6.63 -7.53 -10.52
C LEU A 272 -7.32 -7.10 -11.82
N SER A 273 -8.48 -7.69 -12.12
CA SER A 273 -9.31 -7.29 -13.26
C SER A 273 -9.96 -5.91 -13.09
N GLY A 274 -9.95 -5.34 -11.89
CA GLY A 274 -10.67 -4.12 -11.55
C GLY A 274 -12.10 -4.36 -11.06
N GLY A 275 -12.83 -3.28 -10.81
CA GLY A 275 -14.25 -3.29 -10.44
C GLY A 275 -14.58 -3.76 -9.02
N VAL A 276 -13.67 -4.40 -8.31
CA VAL A 276 -13.90 -4.96 -6.97
C VAL A 276 -12.73 -4.62 -6.05
N GLY A 277 -13.01 -4.18 -4.83
CA GLY A 277 -11.99 -3.92 -3.82
C GLY A 277 -12.49 -3.05 -2.68
N THR A 278 -11.75 -3.04 -1.58
CA THR A 278 -12.02 -2.18 -0.42
C THR A 278 -10.72 -1.75 0.24
N TYR A 279 -10.68 -0.52 0.73
CA TYR A 279 -9.49 -0.04 1.44
C TYR A 279 -9.28 -0.75 2.79
N THR A 280 -10.35 -1.16 3.47
CA THR A 280 -10.24 -1.99 4.69
C THR A 280 -9.53 -3.32 4.42
N GLY A 281 -9.79 -3.93 3.27
CA GLY A 281 -9.05 -5.10 2.81
C GLY A 281 -7.57 -4.80 2.60
N SER A 282 -7.26 -3.67 1.96
CA SER A 282 -5.88 -3.25 1.73
C SER A 282 -5.10 -2.99 3.02
N ILE A 283 -5.77 -2.46 4.08
CA ILE A 283 -5.18 -2.33 5.42
C ILE A 283 -4.86 -3.72 6.00
N ALA A 284 -5.80 -4.67 5.88
CA ALA A 284 -5.58 -6.04 6.34
C ALA A 284 -4.39 -6.69 5.62
N GLY A 285 -4.29 -6.50 4.30
CA GLY A 285 -3.16 -6.96 3.51
C GLY A 285 -1.84 -6.28 3.88
N ALA A 286 -1.85 -4.98 4.14
CA ALA A 286 -0.68 -4.26 4.62
C ALA A 286 -0.20 -4.80 5.98
N PHE A 287 -1.12 -5.06 6.90
CA PHE A 287 -0.79 -5.69 8.18
C PHE A 287 -0.17 -7.07 8.00
N LEU A 288 -0.76 -7.92 7.14
CA LEU A 288 -0.21 -9.24 6.83
C LEU A 288 1.22 -9.14 6.28
N MET A 289 1.45 -8.25 5.31
CA MET A 289 2.78 -8.08 4.69
C MET A 289 3.84 -7.60 5.69
N VAL A 290 3.47 -6.69 6.60
CA VAL A 290 4.39 -6.20 7.63
C VAL A 290 4.67 -7.29 8.68
N VAL A 291 3.66 -8.03 9.13
CA VAL A 291 3.84 -9.16 10.05
C VAL A 291 4.73 -10.23 9.42
N LEU A 292 4.50 -10.58 8.15
CA LEU A 292 5.35 -11.52 7.40
C LEU A 292 6.81 -11.02 7.34
N SER A 293 7.01 -9.76 6.96
CA SER A 293 8.36 -9.15 6.91
C SER A 293 9.06 -9.20 8.27
N ASN A 294 8.33 -8.87 9.33
CA ASN A 294 8.86 -8.94 10.70
C ASN A 294 9.19 -10.37 11.14
N GLY A 295 8.32 -11.35 10.82
CA GLY A 295 8.55 -12.76 11.10
C GLY A 295 9.81 -13.28 10.42
N LEU A 296 9.99 -13.00 9.12
CA LEU A 296 11.18 -13.38 8.37
C LEU A 296 12.45 -12.71 8.94
N THR A 297 12.33 -11.46 9.41
CA THR A 297 13.44 -10.75 10.08
C THR A 297 13.77 -11.37 11.45
N ALA A 298 12.77 -11.74 12.24
CA ALA A 298 12.96 -12.42 13.52
C ALA A 298 13.65 -13.79 13.38
N LEU A 299 13.44 -14.45 12.23
CA LEU A 299 14.14 -15.67 11.86
C LEU A 299 15.55 -15.42 11.30
N ALA A 300 16.03 -14.18 11.31
CA ALA A 300 17.33 -13.73 10.78
C ALA A 300 17.53 -14.07 9.28
N LEU A 301 16.45 -14.12 8.50
CA LEU A 301 16.55 -14.36 7.05
C LEU A 301 17.01 -13.08 6.34
N PRO A 302 17.97 -13.18 5.41
CA PRO A 302 18.49 -12.04 4.66
C PRO A 302 17.42 -11.48 3.70
N ASP A 303 17.56 -10.20 3.34
CA ASP A 303 16.60 -9.49 2.48
C ASP A 303 16.31 -10.17 1.12
N PRO A 304 17.27 -10.82 0.43
CA PRO A 304 16.97 -11.57 -0.78
C PRO A 304 15.91 -12.65 -0.60
N ILE A 305 15.96 -13.39 0.53
CA ILE A 305 14.96 -14.44 0.83
C ILE A 305 13.57 -13.81 1.08
N LYS A 306 13.51 -12.65 1.75
CA LYS A 306 12.26 -11.92 1.92
C LYS A 306 11.65 -11.52 0.58
N ASN A 307 12.46 -11.00 -0.35
CA ASN A 307 12.01 -10.61 -1.68
C ASN A 307 11.52 -11.82 -2.50
N ILE A 308 12.22 -12.96 -2.42
CA ILE A 308 11.76 -14.22 -3.03
C ILE A 308 10.41 -14.64 -2.44
N SER A 309 10.25 -14.57 -1.11
CA SER A 309 8.99 -14.90 -0.43
C SER A 309 7.84 -14.03 -0.93
N TYR A 310 8.04 -12.73 -1.12
CA TYR A 310 7.02 -11.82 -1.69
C TYR A 310 6.66 -12.21 -3.13
N GLY A 311 7.65 -12.55 -3.97
CA GLY A 311 7.42 -13.02 -5.33
C GLY A 311 6.62 -14.32 -5.37
N VAL A 312 6.98 -15.30 -4.54
CA VAL A 312 6.25 -16.58 -4.42
C VAL A 312 4.81 -16.34 -3.97
N ILE A 313 4.59 -15.51 -2.94
CA ILE A 313 3.24 -15.18 -2.47
C ILE A 313 2.44 -14.55 -3.61
N MET A 314 3.02 -13.61 -4.36
CA MET A 314 2.36 -12.96 -5.50
C MET A 314 1.94 -13.99 -6.56
N ILE A 315 2.85 -14.92 -6.94
CA ILE A 315 2.56 -15.98 -7.93
C ILE A 315 1.43 -16.90 -7.43
N LEU A 316 1.49 -17.32 -6.16
CA LEU A 316 0.45 -18.18 -5.58
C LEU A 316 -0.92 -17.49 -5.55
N LEU A 317 -0.95 -16.19 -5.24
CA LEU A 317 -2.19 -15.39 -5.24
C LEU A 317 -2.74 -15.24 -6.65
N LEU A 318 -1.90 -14.93 -7.63
CA LEU A 318 -2.30 -14.85 -9.05
C LEU A 318 -2.89 -16.17 -9.54
N PHE A 319 -2.25 -17.27 -9.19
CA PHE A 319 -2.71 -18.61 -9.55
C PHE A 319 -4.06 -18.97 -8.89
N ALA A 320 -4.20 -18.67 -7.59
CA ALA A 320 -5.45 -18.89 -6.86
C ALA A 320 -6.59 -18.02 -7.42
N TYR A 321 -6.29 -16.77 -7.81
CA TYR A 321 -7.27 -15.85 -8.34
C TYR A 321 -7.76 -16.24 -9.73
N ASN A 322 -6.87 -16.70 -10.61
CA ASN A 322 -7.23 -17.14 -11.97
C ASN A 322 -8.18 -18.35 -11.98
N ARG A 323 -8.10 -19.20 -10.97
CA ARG A 323 -9.04 -20.34 -10.83
C ARG A 323 -10.46 -19.94 -10.44
N THR A 324 -10.61 -18.78 -9.78
CA THR A 324 -11.94 -18.28 -9.35
C THR A 324 -12.67 -17.52 -10.46
N SER A 325 -11.98 -16.95 -11.42
CA SER A 325 -12.59 -16.30 -12.60
C SER A 325 -13.13 -17.29 -13.63
N ALA A 326 -12.50 -18.46 -13.78
CA ALA A 326 -12.94 -19.51 -14.69
C ALA A 326 -14.28 -20.18 -14.31
N VAL A 327 -14.84 -19.87 -13.14
CA VAL A 327 -16.16 -20.40 -12.66
C VAL A 327 -17.29 -19.41 -12.92
N ARG A 328 -17.02 -18.24 -13.53
CA ARG A 328 -18.02 -17.20 -13.84
C ARG A 328 -18.38 -17.10 -15.33
N GLU A 329 -17.80 -17.96 -16.18
CA GLU A 329 -18.22 -18.23 -17.56
C GLU A 329 -19.07 -19.53 -17.55
#